data_8099e86c840318c58ee0f6676a837fb8
#
_entry.id   8099e86c840318c58ee0f6676a837fb8
#
_cell.length_a   1.000
_cell.length_b   1.000
_cell.length_c   1.000
_cell.angle_alpha   90.00
_cell.angle_beta   90.00
_cell.angle_gamma   90.00
#
_symmetry.space_group_name_H-M   'P 1'
#
loop_
_entity.id
_entity.type
_entity.pdbx_description
1 polymer ?
#
loop_
_entity_poly.entity_id
_entity_poly.type
_entity_poly.pdbx_seq_one_letter_code
_entity_poly.pdbx_strand_id
1 'polypeptide(L)'
;MNKIIIFGFPHCGTTILKSIIGHIDEVQEIIHECSYIEQKITKKFAVCKTPFTRGHFFSSSSWSDYHKIFIIRNPFYVFSSLNKRHSFNIDKEHSIENYNETMKMFHYFKYICKIPNTYLIRYEDIFDNDYQELKNIL
;
A
#
# COMPACT_ATOMS: atom_id res chain seq x y z
N MET A 1 15.52 -11.94 4.30
CA MET A 1 14.68 -10.73 4.42
C MET A 1 13.58 -11.01 5.44
N ASN A 2 13.44 -10.16 6.44
CA ASN A 2 12.41 -10.30 7.47
C ASN A 2 11.55 -9.05 7.62
N LYS A 3 11.64 -8.14 6.66
CA LYS A 3 10.89 -6.89 6.64
C LYS A 3 9.91 -6.89 5.48
N ILE A 4 8.69 -6.47 5.75
CA ILE A 4 7.61 -6.36 4.78
C ILE A 4 7.19 -4.89 4.74
N ILE A 5 7.17 -4.30 3.55
CA ILE A 5 6.62 -2.96 3.36
C ILE A 5 5.40 -3.01 2.45
N ILE A 6 4.32 -2.45 2.93
CA ILE A 6 3.10 -2.26 2.15
C ILE A 6 3.06 -0.82 1.69
N PHE A 7 2.94 -0.64 0.41
CA PHE A 7 2.83 0.68 -0.18
C PHE A 7 1.74 0.71 -1.24
N GLY A 8 1.21 1.86 -1.44
CA GLY A 8 0.13 2.07 -2.38
C GLY A 8 -0.37 3.48 -2.26
N PHE A 9 -1.31 3.80 -3.08
CA PHE A 9 -1.89 5.12 -3.05
C PHE A 9 -2.75 5.33 -1.80
N PRO A 10 -2.90 6.56 -1.33
CA PRO A 10 -3.87 6.83 -0.29
C PRO A 10 -5.24 6.24 -0.63
N HIS A 11 -5.92 5.66 0.34
CA HIS A 11 -7.23 5.02 0.20
C HIS A 11 -7.29 3.71 -0.61
N CYS A 12 -6.15 3.12 -0.97
CA CYS A 12 -6.12 1.79 -1.59
C CYS A 12 -6.21 0.62 -0.58
N GLY A 13 -6.23 0.90 0.73
CA GLY A 13 -6.37 -0.16 1.74
C GLY A 13 -5.06 -0.62 2.37
N THR A 14 -3.99 0.17 2.29
CA THR A 14 -2.69 -0.16 2.92
C THR A 14 -2.80 -0.43 4.42
N THR A 15 -3.67 0.30 5.14
CA THR A 15 -3.90 0.11 6.58
C THR A 15 -4.55 -1.24 6.87
N ILE A 16 -5.60 -1.58 6.12
CA ILE A 16 -6.32 -2.85 6.29
C ILE A 16 -5.38 -4.02 6.00
N LEU A 17 -4.65 -3.97 4.92
CA LEU A 17 -3.71 -5.02 4.55
C LEU A 17 -2.60 -5.17 5.60
N LYS A 18 -2.05 -4.06 6.11
CA LYS A 18 -1.06 -4.09 7.18
C LYS A 18 -1.61 -4.77 8.43
N SER A 19 -2.83 -4.43 8.85
CA SER A 19 -3.46 -5.05 10.01
C SER A 19 -3.72 -6.54 9.81
N ILE A 20 -4.19 -6.97 8.64
CA ILE A 20 -4.40 -8.39 8.34
C ILE A 20 -3.07 -9.16 8.48
N ILE A 21 -2.00 -8.68 7.86
CA ILE A 21 -0.67 -9.32 7.94
C ILE A 21 -0.12 -9.27 9.37
N GLY A 22 -0.33 -8.15 10.08
CA GLY A 22 0.11 -7.96 11.46
C GLY A 22 -0.57 -8.88 12.49
N HIS A 23 -1.71 -9.47 12.15
CA HIS A 23 -2.40 -10.46 12.98
C HIS A 23 -1.81 -11.88 12.87
N ILE A 24 -0.88 -12.10 11.96
CA ILE A 24 -0.16 -13.38 11.86
C ILE A 24 0.81 -13.45 13.04
N ASP A 25 0.81 -14.58 13.78
CA ASP A 25 1.59 -14.72 15.01
C ASP A 25 3.09 -14.46 14.85
N GLU A 26 3.65 -14.80 13.69
CA GLU A 26 5.08 -14.61 13.37
C GLU A 26 5.40 -13.17 12.93
N VAL A 27 4.43 -12.28 12.79
CA VAL A 27 4.60 -10.93 12.25
C VAL A 27 4.41 -9.87 13.32
N GLN A 28 5.40 -8.99 13.44
CA GLN A 28 5.33 -7.78 14.26
C GLN A 28 4.71 -6.64 13.42
N GLU A 29 3.58 -6.12 13.85
CA GLU A 29 2.99 -4.95 13.23
C GLU A 29 3.69 -3.68 13.74
N ILE A 30 4.16 -2.85 12.82
CA ILE A 30 4.69 -1.52 13.12
C ILE A 30 3.52 -0.54 13.13
N ILE A 31 3.24 0.04 14.30
CA ILE A 31 2.04 0.85 14.52
C ILE A 31 2.02 2.11 13.64
N HIS A 32 3.14 2.81 13.58
CA HIS A 32 3.23 4.08 12.83
C HIS A 32 3.49 3.86 11.34
N GLU A 33 3.05 4.80 10.52
CA GLU A 33 3.47 4.87 9.13
C GLU A 33 4.96 5.19 9.07
N CYS A 34 5.72 4.36 8.40
CA CYS A 34 7.15 4.57 8.23
C CYS A 34 7.65 4.00 6.91
N SER A 35 8.60 4.67 6.33
CA SER A 35 9.27 4.19 5.12
C SER A 35 10.37 3.20 5.42
N TYR A 36 10.84 3.13 6.66
CA TYR A 36 11.89 2.20 7.11
C TYR A 36 11.58 1.73 8.53
N ILE A 37 11.85 0.43 8.77
CA ILE A 37 11.73 -0.16 10.11
C ILE A 37 13.06 0.04 10.83
N GLU A 38 13.09 0.98 11.77
CA GLU A 38 14.26 1.30 12.59
C GLU A 38 14.25 0.56 13.93
N GLN A 39 13.07 0.22 14.40
CA GLN A 39 12.93 -0.47 15.68
C GLN A 39 13.36 -1.94 15.61
N LYS A 40 13.76 -2.48 16.77
CA LYS A 40 14.14 -3.89 16.88
C LYS A 40 12.97 -4.80 16.49
N ILE A 41 13.25 -5.74 15.59
CA ILE A 41 12.31 -6.77 15.20
C ILE A 41 12.40 -7.89 16.25
N THR A 42 11.28 -8.19 16.88
CA THR A 42 11.16 -9.19 17.96
C THR A 42 10.48 -10.48 17.51
N LYS A 43 9.84 -10.47 16.35
CA LYS A 43 9.24 -11.64 15.71
C LYS A 43 10.01 -12.03 14.44
N LYS A 44 9.60 -13.09 13.79
CA LYS A 44 10.25 -13.58 12.55
C LYS A 44 10.21 -12.56 11.42
N PHE A 45 9.10 -11.84 11.32
CA PHE A 45 8.90 -10.76 10.35
C PHE A 45 8.42 -9.49 11.03
N ALA A 46 8.58 -8.37 10.34
CA ALA A 46 7.94 -7.10 10.72
C ALA A 46 7.29 -6.46 9.50
N VAL A 47 6.09 -5.91 9.67
CA VAL A 47 5.34 -5.25 8.61
C VAL A 47 5.13 -3.78 8.93
N CYS A 48 5.44 -2.93 7.98
CA CYS A 48 5.10 -1.50 8.00
C CYS A 48 4.34 -1.10 6.74
N LYS A 49 3.80 0.09 6.74
CA LYS A 49 3.19 0.68 5.56
C LYS A 49 3.69 2.10 5.34
N THR A 50 3.76 2.47 4.08
CA THR A 50 3.96 3.86 3.67
C THR A 50 2.97 4.21 2.56
N PRO A 51 2.12 5.24 2.74
CA PRO A 51 1.28 5.71 1.66
C PRO A 51 2.15 6.37 0.59
N PHE A 52 1.77 6.21 -0.65
CA PHE A 52 2.40 6.88 -1.78
C PHE A 52 1.97 8.35 -1.75
N THR A 53 2.80 9.21 -1.18
CA THR A 53 2.54 10.64 -1.18
C THR A 53 3.23 11.32 -2.36
N ARG A 54 2.73 12.48 -2.76
CA ARG A 54 3.26 13.29 -3.86
C ARG A 54 4.78 13.39 -3.81
N GLY A 55 5.45 13.01 -4.88
CA GLY A 55 6.89 13.23 -5.06
C GLY A 55 7.83 12.16 -4.55
N HIS A 56 7.35 11.07 -3.96
CA HIS A 56 8.22 9.96 -3.59
C HIS A 56 8.36 9.00 -4.76
N PHE A 57 9.45 9.15 -5.50
CA PHE A 57 9.84 8.17 -6.51
C PHE A 57 10.59 7.03 -5.84
N PHE A 58 10.06 5.83 -5.96
CA PHE A 58 10.79 4.64 -5.52
C PHE A 58 11.85 4.31 -6.56
N SER A 59 13.10 4.35 -6.16
CA SER A 59 14.18 3.78 -6.96
C SER A 59 14.15 2.25 -6.82
N SER A 60 14.72 1.54 -7.78
CA SER A 60 14.88 0.09 -7.71
C SER A 60 15.72 -0.37 -6.49
N SER A 61 16.50 0.53 -5.91
CA SER A 61 17.29 0.31 -4.69
C SER A 61 16.53 0.57 -3.39
N SER A 62 15.37 1.23 -3.46
CA SER A 62 14.54 1.44 -2.27
C SER A 62 14.06 0.10 -1.73
N TRP A 63 14.24 -0.10 -0.42
CA TRP A 63 13.81 -1.32 0.24
C TRP A 63 14.37 -2.62 -0.34
N SER A 64 15.66 -2.64 -0.71
CA SER A 64 16.33 -3.82 -1.27
C SER A 64 16.26 -5.05 -0.35
N ASP A 65 16.17 -4.81 0.97
CA ASP A 65 16.07 -5.82 2.02
C ASP A 65 14.63 -6.08 2.51
N TYR A 66 13.63 -5.61 1.74
CA TYR A 66 12.22 -5.79 2.06
C TYR A 66 11.51 -6.68 1.04
N HIS A 67 10.55 -7.46 1.52
CA HIS A 67 9.42 -7.93 0.71
C HIS A 67 8.47 -6.75 0.51
N LYS A 68 8.17 -6.45 -0.72
CA LYS A 68 7.37 -5.28 -1.09
C LYS A 68 6.00 -5.73 -1.54
N ILE A 69 4.96 -5.20 -0.92
CA ILE A 69 3.58 -5.44 -1.33
C ILE A 69 3.00 -4.13 -1.83
N PHE A 70 2.71 -4.07 -3.10
CA PHE A 70 2.03 -2.93 -3.71
C PHE A 70 0.54 -3.22 -3.81
N ILE A 71 -0.26 -2.40 -3.14
CA ILE A 71 -1.71 -2.52 -3.18
C ILE A 71 -2.32 -1.48 -4.12
N ILE A 72 -3.17 -1.95 -5.00
CA ILE A 72 -4.00 -1.10 -5.86
C ILE A 72 -5.47 -1.32 -5.55
N ARG A 73 -6.29 -0.39 -5.98
CA ARG A 73 -7.75 -0.42 -5.84
C ARG A 73 -8.38 0.20 -7.06
N ASN A 74 -9.61 -0.19 -7.37
CA ASN A 74 -10.37 0.43 -8.42
C ASN A 74 -10.36 1.97 -8.28
N PRO A 75 -9.94 2.73 -9.30
CA PRO A 75 -9.75 4.18 -9.23
C PRO A 75 -11.01 4.95 -8.86
N PHE A 76 -12.18 4.48 -9.27
CA PHE A 76 -13.44 5.11 -8.89
C PHE A 76 -13.71 5.02 -7.40
N TYR A 77 -13.36 3.92 -6.75
CA TYR A 77 -13.49 3.79 -5.30
C TYR A 77 -12.44 4.62 -4.54
N VAL A 78 -11.22 4.71 -5.07
CA VAL A 78 -10.18 5.58 -4.50
C VAL A 78 -10.63 7.03 -4.58
N PHE A 79 -11.07 7.47 -5.75
CA PHE A 79 -11.57 8.82 -5.98
C PHE A 79 -12.76 9.16 -5.08
N SER A 80 -13.75 8.27 -5.00
CA SER A 80 -14.92 8.44 -4.12
C SER A 80 -14.52 8.53 -2.65
N SER A 81 -13.56 7.72 -2.21
CA SER A 81 -13.07 7.72 -0.84
C SER A 81 -12.30 8.99 -0.48
N LEU A 82 -11.48 9.49 -1.41
CA LEU A 82 -10.79 10.77 -1.27
C LEU A 82 -11.78 11.93 -1.15
N ASN A 83 -12.78 11.97 -2.00
CA ASN A 83 -13.81 13.00 -1.97
C ASN A 83 -14.62 12.97 -0.67
N LYS A 84 -14.99 11.79 -0.17
CA LYS A 84 -15.71 11.67 1.11
C LYS A 84 -14.89 12.15 2.30
N ARG A 85 -13.60 11.93 2.32
CA ARG A 85 -12.73 12.30 3.44
C ARG A 85 -12.51 13.80 3.54
N HIS A 86 -12.51 14.48 2.41
CA HIS A 86 -12.36 15.94 2.33
C HIS A 86 -13.69 16.68 2.24
N SER A 87 -14.81 16.01 2.42
CA SER A 87 -16.12 16.31 1.91
C SER A 87 -16.94 17.37 2.64
N PHE A 88 -16.36 18.15 3.55
CA PHE A 88 -17.19 19.26 4.06
C PHE A 88 -17.14 20.51 3.19
N ASN A 89 -16.26 20.59 2.18
CA ASN A 89 -16.22 21.69 1.18
C ASN A 89 -15.34 21.34 -0.03
N ILE A 90 -15.61 20.23 -0.73
CA ILE A 90 -14.88 19.95 -1.97
C ILE A 90 -15.54 20.76 -3.09
N ASP A 91 -14.84 21.79 -3.52
CA ASP A 91 -15.13 22.44 -4.79
C ASP A 91 -14.74 21.52 -5.97
N LYS A 92 -15.17 21.92 -7.16
CA LYS A 92 -14.90 21.19 -8.40
C LYS A 92 -13.39 21.01 -8.67
N GLU A 93 -12.59 21.93 -8.22
CA GLU A 93 -11.15 21.99 -8.46
C GLU A 93 -10.40 20.90 -7.67
N HIS A 94 -10.71 20.72 -6.39
CA HIS A 94 -10.18 19.63 -5.57
C HIS A 94 -10.61 18.25 -6.06
N SER A 95 -11.81 18.13 -6.61
CA SER A 95 -12.27 16.86 -7.21
C SER A 95 -11.44 16.49 -8.45
N ILE A 96 -11.08 17.47 -9.27
CA ILE A 96 -10.23 17.27 -10.46
C ILE A 96 -8.80 16.89 -10.04
N GLU A 97 -8.25 17.55 -9.02
CA GLU A 97 -6.94 17.19 -8.48
C GLU A 97 -6.89 15.77 -7.95
N ASN A 98 -7.88 15.36 -7.16
CA ASN A 98 -7.99 14.00 -6.63
C ASN A 98 -8.10 12.96 -7.75
N TYR A 99 -8.85 13.26 -8.79
CA TYR A 99 -8.95 12.40 -9.96
C TYR A 99 -7.61 12.28 -10.67
N ASN A 100 -6.93 13.39 -10.94
CA ASN A 100 -5.64 13.40 -11.61
C ASN A 100 -4.58 12.64 -10.82
N GLU A 101 -4.53 12.81 -9.49
CA GLU A 101 -3.63 12.06 -8.63
C GLU A 101 -3.92 10.56 -8.66
N THR A 102 -5.19 10.20 -8.66
CA THR A 102 -5.61 8.79 -8.77
C THR A 102 -5.18 8.19 -10.11
N MET A 103 -5.33 8.93 -11.20
CA MET A 103 -4.93 8.47 -12.54
C MET A 103 -3.43 8.35 -12.71
N LYS A 104 -2.65 9.24 -12.13
CA LYS A 104 -1.17 9.12 -12.12
C LYS A 104 -0.69 7.80 -11.55
N MET A 105 -1.38 7.25 -10.56
CA MET A 105 -1.09 5.93 -10.01
C MET A 105 -1.04 4.84 -11.05
N PHE A 106 -2.04 4.81 -11.92
CA PHE A 106 -2.13 3.78 -12.95
C PHE A 106 -0.98 3.86 -13.94
N HIS A 107 -0.46 5.06 -14.18
CA HIS A 107 0.72 5.22 -15.03
C HIS A 107 1.98 4.66 -14.36
N TYR A 108 2.12 4.78 -13.05
CA TYR A 108 3.27 4.22 -12.32
C TYR A 108 3.20 2.71 -12.11
N PHE A 109 2.03 2.12 -12.18
CA PHE A 109 1.80 0.70 -12.02
C PHE A 109 2.75 -0.18 -12.85
N LYS A 110 2.91 0.13 -14.13
CA LYS A 110 3.79 -0.59 -15.04
C LYS A 110 5.27 -0.59 -14.62
N TYR A 111 5.68 0.43 -13.92
CA TYR A 111 7.06 0.56 -13.42
C TYR A 111 7.25 -0.20 -12.11
N ILE A 112 6.27 -0.12 -11.23
CA ILE A 112 6.32 -0.73 -9.90
C ILE A 112 6.37 -2.26 -10.01
N CYS A 113 5.61 -2.85 -10.92
CA CYS A 113 5.63 -4.30 -11.16
C CYS A 113 6.99 -4.84 -11.64
N LYS A 114 7.89 -3.97 -12.10
CA LYS A 114 9.25 -4.35 -12.53
C LYS A 114 10.27 -4.30 -11.41
N ILE A 115 9.91 -3.78 -10.24
CA ILE A 115 10.83 -3.71 -9.09
C ILE A 115 10.98 -5.12 -8.50
N PRO A 116 12.19 -5.65 -8.36
CA PRO A 116 12.41 -6.98 -7.81
C PRO A 116 11.78 -7.17 -6.41
N ASN A 117 11.28 -8.37 -6.15
CA ASN A 117 10.62 -8.73 -4.88
C ASN A 117 9.40 -7.84 -4.55
N THR A 118 8.67 -7.41 -5.57
CA THR A 118 7.43 -6.66 -5.41
C THR A 118 6.26 -7.52 -5.81
N TYR A 119 5.34 -7.71 -4.88
CA TYR A 119 4.07 -8.40 -5.08
C TYR A 119 2.97 -7.38 -5.28
N LEU A 120 2.13 -7.63 -6.26
CA LEU A 120 0.97 -6.79 -6.52
C LEU A 120 -0.27 -7.46 -5.98
N ILE A 121 -1.09 -6.72 -5.25
CA ILE A 121 -2.40 -7.18 -4.81
C ILE A 121 -3.46 -6.11 -5.11
N ARG A 122 -4.62 -6.54 -5.59
CA ARG A 122 -5.78 -5.64 -5.69
C ARG A 122 -6.56 -5.69 -4.40
N TYR A 123 -7.03 -4.55 -3.94
CA TYR A 123 -7.85 -4.45 -2.73
C TYR A 123 -9.08 -5.37 -2.80
N GLU A 124 -9.68 -5.44 -3.98
CA GLU A 124 -10.88 -6.24 -4.23
C GLU A 124 -10.61 -7.73 -4.05
N ASP A 125 -9.40 -8.19 -4.30
CA ASP A 125 -9.02 -9.61 -4.22
C ASP A 125 -8.56 -10.04 -2.81
N ILE A 126 -8.32 -9.09 -1.89
CA ILE A 126 -7.85 -9.42 -0.53
C ILE A 126 -8.80 -10.36 0.19
N PHE A 127 -10.11 -10.15 0.01
CA PHE A 127 -11.16 -10.85 0.75
C PHE A 127 -11.77 -12.02 -0.03
N ASP A 128 -11.37 -12.20 -1.28
CA ASP A 128 -11.88 -13.25 -2.13
C ASP A 128 -11.21 -14.60 -1.83
N ASN A 129 -11.94 -15.70 -2.03
CA ASN A 129 -11.44 -17.08 -1.90
C ASN A 129 -10.65 -17.34 -0.61
N ASP A 130 -11.18 -16.95 0.53
CA ASP A 130 -10.53 -17.14 1.85
C ASP A 130 -9.11 -16.56 1.90
N TYR A 131 -8.92 -15.37 1.37
CA TYR A 131 -7.62 -14.67 1.33
C TYR A 131 -6.53 -15.40 0.54
N GLN A 132 -6.91 -16.14 -0.50
CA GLN A 132 -5.98 -16.99 -1.25
C GLN A 132 -4.82 -16.19 -1.86
N GLU A 133 -5.10 -15.02 -2.44
CA GLU A 133 -4.05 -14.14 -2.98
C GLU A 133 -3.05 -13.71 -1.91
N LEU A 134 -3.53 -13.39 -0.71
CA LEU A 134 -2.67 -13.02 0.40
C LEU A 134 -1.82 -14.20 0.89
N LYS A 135 -2.40 -15.40 0.96
CA LYS A 135 -1.67 -16.63 1.32
C LYS A 135 -0.55 -16.96 0.33
N ASN A 136 -0.72 -16.63 -0.94
CA ASN A 136 0.29 -16.87 -1.98
C ASN A 136 1.49 -15.89 -1.87
N ILE A 137 1.32 -14.76 -1.18
CA ILE A 137 2.37 -13.74 -1.00
C ILE A 137 3.19 -13.99 0.26
N LEU A 138 2.58 -14.60 1.26
CA LEU A 138 3.18 -14.88 2.58
C LEU A 138 3.81 -16.27 2.65
#